data_d990e533837be3f9416112b798bb65c4
#
_entry.id   d990e533837be3f9416112b798bb65c4
#
_cell.length_a   1.000
_cell.length_b   1.000
_cell.length_c   1.000
_cell.angle_alpha   90.00
_cell.angle_beta   90.00
_cell.angle_gamma   90.00
#
_symmetry.space_group_name_H-M   'P 1'
#
loop_
_entity.id
_entity.type
_entity.pdbx_description
1 polymer ?
#
loop_
_entity_poly.entity_id
_entity_poly.type
_entity_poly.pdbx_seq_one_letter_code
_entity_poly.pdbx_strand_id
1 'polypeptide(L)'
;FFRCPVRFDAGRSRLTIESHWLGARLPGYDRITCGLVREQLNTLLQKPIGRNDLVESLANRLRVGVDERMPQRELAHMVNVSERTLRRRLGAQSVSYRSLRDETRFERARDLLARTSMTMAQVADAVGYSDARAFRRAFKRWSGQLPAQYRAASQALPPVAV
;
A
#
# COMPACT_ATOMS: atom_id res chain seq x y z
N PHE A 1 -20.08 -8.64 -14.87
CA PHE A 1 -19.84 -7.66 -13.82
C PHE A 1 -20.11 -6.24 -14.34
N PHE A 2 -19.48 -5.80 -15.43
CA PHE A 2 -19.60 -4.42 -15.93
C PHE A 2 -20.82 -4.14 -16.82
N ARG A 3 -21.51 -5.16 -17.33
CA ARG A 3 -22.66 -5.04 -18.24
C ARG A 3 -22.45 -4.06 -19.41
N CYS A 4 -21.21 -3.87 -19.86
CA CYS A 4 -20.81 -3.01 -20.96
C CYS A 4 -19.66 -3.65 -21.74
N PRO A 5 -19.39 -3.23 -22.99
CA PRO A 5 -18.28 -3.74 -23.78
C PRO A 5 -16.94 -3.46 -23.08
N VAL A 6 -16.15 -4.50 -22.86
CA VAL A 6 -14.80 -4.42 -22.29
C VAL A 6 -13.79 -4.77 -23.38
N ARG A 7 -12.81 -3.90 -23.62
CA ARG A 7 -11.69 -4.13 -24.52
C ARG A 7 -10.43 -4.34 -23.73
N PHE A 8 -9.77 -5.47 -23.93
CA PHE A 8 -8.45 -5.77 -23.35
C PHE A 8 -7.34 -5.31 -24.32
N ASP A 9 -6.14 -5.15 -23.82
CA ASP A 9 -4.93 -4.74 -24.57
C ASP A 9 -5.04 -3.39 -25.32
N ALA A 10 -5.82 -2.46 -24.76
CA ALA A 10 -6.02 -1.14 -25.35
C ALA A 10 -4.88 -0.13 -25.08
N GLY A 11 -3.71 -0.57 -24.60
CA GLY A 11 -2.53 0.27 -24.31
C GLY A 11 -2.69 1.22 -23.10
N ARG A 12 -3.90 1.37 -22.58
CA ARG A 12 -4.22 2.16 -21.35
C ARG A 12 -5.56 1.73 -20.78
N SER A 13 -5.68 1.80 -19.47
CA SER A 13 -6.96 1.60 -18.78
C SER A 13 -7.81 2.89 -18.88
N ARG A 14 -9.01 2.77 -19.43
CA ARG A 14 -9.95 3.88 -19.57
C ARG A 14 -11.35 3.40 -19.20
N LEU A 15 -12.06 4.16 -18.40
CA LEU A 15 -13.50 4.06 -18.19
C LEU A 15 -14.16 5.25 -18.90
N THR A 16 -15.05 4.97 -19.84
CA THR A 16 -15.85 6.00 -20.53
C THR A 16 -17.28 5.89 -20.04
N ILE A 17 -17.83 6.96 -19.55
CA ILE A 17 -19.24 7.09 -19.15
C ILE A 17 -19.90 8.17 -19.99
N GLU A 18 -21.17 7.98 -20.31
CA GLU A 18 -21.94 8.99 -21.05
C GLU A 18 -22.19 10.22 -20.17
N SER A 19 -22.13 11.41 -20.78
CA SER A 19 -22.21 12.68 -20.06
C SER A 19 -23.50 12.87 -19.27
N HIS A 20 -24.62 12.25 -19.67
CA HIS A 20 -25.88 12.32 -18.93
C HIS A 20 -25.77 11.73 -17.51
N TRP A 21 -24.88 10.75 -17.27
CA TRP A 21 -24.65 10.17 -15.95
C TRP A 21 -23.96 11.14 -14.98
N LEU A 22 -23.30 12.19 -15.47
CA LEU A 22 -22.66 13.19 -14.60
C LEU A 22 -23.66 13.98 -13.75
N GLY A 23 -24.92 14.09 -14.22
CA GLY A 23 -26.00 14.73 -13.47
C GLY A 23 -26.88 13.75 -12.67
N ALA A 24 -26.66 12.45 -12.80
CA ALA A 24 -27.46 11.44 -12.12
C ALA A 24 -27.10 11.35 -10.63
N ARG A 25 -28.10 11.28 -9.78
CA ARG A 25 -27.88 10.98 -8.36
C ARG A 25 -27.62 9.51 -8.20
N LEU A 26 -26.51 9.15 -7.58
CA LEU A 26 -26.20 7.76 -7.24
C LEU A 26 -27.20 7.21 -6.21
N PRO A 27 -27.61 5.95 -6.33
CA PRO A 27 -28.41 5.29 -5.29
C PRO A 27 -27.65 5.36 -3.94
N GLY A 28 -28.32 5.83 -2.90
CA GLY A 28 -27.70 6.03 -1.58
C GLY A 28 -26.91 7.33 -1.43
N TYR A 29 -26.99 8.27 -2.39
CA TYR A 29 -26.39 9.58 -2.25
C TYR A 29 -27.00 10.34 -1.05
N ASP A 30 -26.18 10.57 -0.04
CA ASP A 30 -26.50 11.49 1.07
C ASP A 30 -25.63 12.75 0.98
N ARG A 31 -26.30 13.91 0.93
CA ARG A 31 -25.63 15.20 0.77
C ARG A 31 -24.71 15.53 1.95
N ILE A 32 -25.09 15.13 3.15
CA ILE A 32 -24.34 15.44 4.38
C ILE A 32 -23.07 14.59 4.40
N THR A 33 -23.20 13.28 4.21
CA THR A 33 -22.06 12.35 4.16
C THR A 33 -21.11 12.72 3.02
N CYS A 34 -21.63 13.05 1.84
CA CYS A 34 -20.81 13.48 0.71
C CYS A 34 -20.08 14.80 1.01
N GLY A 35 -20.72 15.72 1.71
CA GLY A 35 -20.11 16.99 2.18
C GLY A 35 -18.94 16.72 3.13
N LEU A 36 -19.14 15.91 4.14
CA LEU A 36 -18.11 15.53 5.13
C LEU A 36 -16.92 14.83 4.47
N VAL A 37 -17.17 13.83 3.60
CA VAL A 37 -16.12 13.12 2.87
C VAL A 37 -15.34 14.07 1.95
N ARG A 38 -16.04 14.99 1.26
CA ARG A 38 -15.39 16.01 0.42
C ARG A 38 -14.53 16.95 1.24
N GLU A 39 -14.98 17.37 2.40
CA GLU A 39 -14.21 18.24 3.31
C GLU A 39 -12.97 17.53 3.84
N GLN A 40 -13.09 16.27 4.24
CA GLN A 40 -11.95 15.44 4.63
C GLN A 40 -10.95 15.25 3.48
N LEU A 41 -11.44 14.94 2.28
CA LEU A 41 -10.58 14.82 1.10
C LEU A 41 -9.89 16.15 0.76
N ASN A 42 -10.60 17.27 0.82
CA ASN A 42 -10.01 18.59 0.60
C ASN A 42 -8.94 18.90 1.66
N THR A 43 -9.18 18.58 2.92
CA THR A 43 -8.18 18.75 3.99
C THR A 43 -6.94 17.91 3.73
N LEU A 44 -7.11 16.68 3.24
CA LEU A 44 -6.02 15.79 2.85
C LEU A 44 -5.27 16.30 1.61
N LEU A 45 -5.98 16.89 0.64
CA LEU A 45 -5.41 17.44 -0.59
C LEU A 45 -4.77 18.83 -0.39
N GLN A 46 -5.25 19.61 0.57
CA GLN A 46 -4.71 20.95 0.89
C GLN A 46 -3.48 20.90 1.80
N LYS A 47 -3.16 19.74 2.39
CA LYS A 47 -1.83 19.59 3.00
C LYS A 47 -0.82 19.80 1.89
N PRO A 48 -0.02 20.89 1.94
CA PRO A 48 1.03 21.08 0.94
C PRO A 48 1.88 19.81 0.97
N ILE A 49 2.18 19.28 -0.21
CA ILE A 49 3.12 18.16 -0.35
C ILE A 49 4.47 18.67 0.14
N GLY A 50 4.63 18.73 1.45
CA GLY A 50 5.85 19.10 2.15
C GLY A 50 6.94 18.10 1.80
N ARG A 51 8.18 18.44 2.09
CA ARG A 51 9.31 17.50 1.87
C ARG A 51 9.09 16.15 2.59
N ASN A 52 8.33 16.14 3.69
CA ASN A 52 7.98 14.93 4.45
C ASN A 52 6.88 14.08 3.79
N ASP A 53 5.97 14.71 3.02
CA ASP A 53 4.82 14.03 2.41
C ASP A 53 5.21 13.03 1.30
N LEU A 54 6.38 13.21 0.67
CA LEU A 54 6.80 12.27 -0.37
C LEU A 54 7.06 10.87 0.21
N VAL A 55 7.76 10.78 1.35
CA VAL A 55 8.04 9.49 2.00
C VAL A 55 6.75 8.85 2.49
N GLU A 56 5.88 9.63 3.13
CA GLU A 56 4.58 9.16 3.60
C GLU A 56 3.67 8.74 2.44
N SER A 57 3.61 9.53 1.37
CA SER A 57 2.87 9.19 0.15
C SER A 57 3.39 7.91 -0.50
N LEU A 58 4.72 7.72 -0.53
CA LEU A 58 5.33 6.50 -1.05
C LEU A 58 5.08 5.30 -0.14
N ALA A 59 5.19 5.48 1.18
CA ALA A 59 4.86 4.45 2.16
C ALA A 59 3.39 4.01 2.03
N ASN A 60 2.47 4.95 1.94
CA ASN A 60 1.05 4.66 1.76
C ASN A 60 0.76 3.94 0.44
N ARG A 61 1.42 4.32 -0.67
CA ARG A 61 1.29 3.61 -1.94
C ARG A 61 1.81 2.18 -1.86
N LEU A 62 2.93 1.98 -1.19
CA LEU A 62 3.48 0.63 -0.96
C LEU A 62 2.57 -0.21 -0.04
N ARG A 63 1.88 0.41 0.94
CA ARG A 63 0.89 -0.28 1.81
C ARG A 63 -0.39 -0.67 1.08
N VAL A 64 -0.90 0.19 0.20
CA VAL A 64 -2.22 0.01 -0.46
C VAL A 64 -2.18 -1.00 -1.62
N GLY A 65 -1.04 -1.60 -1.94
CA GLY A 65 -1.01 -2.70 -2.90
C GLY A 65 -0.27 -2.43 -4.20
N VAL A 66 0.67 -1.53 -4.18
CA VAL A 66 1.70 -1.52 -5.21
C VAL A 66 2.56 -2.78 -5.00
N ASP A 67 2.78 -3.53 -6.08
CA ASP A 67 3.55 -4.77 -6.07
C ASP A 67 4.83 -4.58 -5.25
N GLU A 68 4.98 -5.35 -4.18
CA GLU A 68 6.13 -5.29 -3.28
C GLU A 68 7.45 -5.68 -3.97
N ARG A 69 7.35 -6.17 -5.20
CA ARG A 69 8.46 -6.43 -6.11
C ARG A 69 8.78 -5.24 -7.02
N MET A 70 7.99 -4.15 -6.93
CA MET A 70 8.15 -2.98 -7.78
C MET A 70 9.58 -2.41 -7.67
N PRO A 71 10.28 -2.20 -8.78
CA PRO A 71 11.59 -1.56 -8.77
C PRO A 71 11.48 -0.06 -8.48
N GLN A 72 12.51 0.51 -7.88
CA GLN A 72 12.56 1.94 -7.55
C GLN A 72 12.27 2.86 -8.75
N ARG A 73 12.65 2.43 -9.96
CA ARG A 73 12.40 3.15 -11.21
C ARG A 73 10.91 3.32 -11.49
N GLU A 74 10.11 2.28 -11.32
CA GLU A 74 8.66 2.33 -11.53
C GLU A 74 7.99 3.22 -10.50
N LEU A 75 8.41 3.13 -9.25
CA LEU A 75 7.91 4.00 -8.19
C LEU A 75 8.23 5.48 -8.50
N ALA A 76 9.43 5.79 -8.98
CA ALA A 76 9.80 7.13 -9.40
C ALA A 76 8.92 7.65 -10.54
N HIS A 77 8.62 6.79 -11.51
CA HIS A 77 7.73 7.11 -12.62
C HIS A 77 6.29 7.40 -12.15
N MET A 78 5.77 6.63 -11.20
CA MET A 78 4.42 6.83 -10.63
C MET A 78 4.27 8.18 -9.90
N VAL A 79 5.35 8.73 -9.36
CA VAL A 79 5.35 10.05 -8.69
C VAL A 79 5.92 11.16 -9.58
N ASN A 80 6.03 10.90 -10.89
CA ASN A 80 6.49 11.84 -11.92
C ASN A 80 7.85 12.48 -11.60
N VAL A 81 8.80 11.69 -11.07
CA VAL A 81 10.19 12.13 -10.86
C VAL A 81 11.18 11.12 -11.44
N SER A 82 12.41 11.57 -11.71
CA SER A 82 13.49 10.64 -12.06
C SER A 82 13.92 9.82 -10.84
N GLU A 83 14.46 8.61 -11.07
CA GLU A 83 15.01 7.77 -9.99
C GLU A 83 16.09 8.49 -9.16
N ARG A 84 16.94 9.31 -9.82
CA ARG A 84 17.93 10.17 -9.17
C ARG A 84 17.27 11.18 -8.24
N THR A 85 16.19 11.82 -8.69
CA THR A 85 15.43 12.80 -7.90
C THR A 85 14.76 12.12 -6.70
N LEU A 86 14.15 10.95 -6.92
CA LEU A 86 13.55 10.15 -5.85
C LEU A 86 14.60 9.80 -4.79
N ARG A 87 15.75 9.25 -5.21
CA ARG A 87 16.84 8.88 -4.29
C ARG A 87 17.35 10.08 -3.49
N ARG A 88 17.54 11.23 -4.14
CA ARG A 88 17.97 12.48 -3.48
C ARG A 88 16.94 12.94 -2.44
N ARG A 89 15.66 12.89 -2.77
CA ARG A 89 14.59 13.32 -1.86
C ARG A 89 14.44 12.38 -0.66
N LEU A 90 14.54 11.07 -0.87
CA LEU A 90 14.55 10.10 0.21
C LEU A 90 15.78 10.27 1.10
N GLY A 91 16.97 10.43 0.50
CA GLY A 91 18.22 10.65 1.23
C GLY A 91 18.21 11.93 2.06
N ALA A 92 17.56 13.00 1.61
CA ALA A 92 17.39 14.24 2.37
C ALA A 92 16.57 14.05 3.66
N GLN A 93 15.85 12.94 3.79
CA GLN A 93 15.09 12.54 4.99
C GLN A 93 15.74 11.35 5.70
N SER A 94 17.00 11.02 5.36
CA SER A 94 17.71 9.86 5.91
C SER A 94 16.98 8.52 5.69
N VAL A 95 16.12 8.45 4.67
CA VAL A 95 15.36 7.25 4.29
C VAL A 95 15.89 6.71 2.98
N SER A 96 15.99 5.39 2.85
CA SER A 96 16.27 4.72 1.58
C SER A 96 15.00 4.05 1.04
N TYR A 97 14.93 3.86 -0.28
CA TYR A 97 13.85 3.06 -0.87
C TYR A 97 13.80 1.65 -0.27
N ARG A 98 14.97 1.07 0.00
CA ARG A 98 15.09 -0.26 0.61
C ARG A 98 14.51 -0.28 2.02
N SER A 99 14.85 0.70 2.86
CA SER A 99 14.32 0.78 4.23
C SER A 99 12.79 0.96 4.23
N LEU A 100 12.28 1.83 3.36
CA LEU A 100 10.84 2.06 3.21
C LEU A 100 10.10 0.79 2.80
N ARG A 101 10.62 0.06 1.81
CA ARG A 101 10.07 -1.21 1.36
C ARG A 101 10.15 -2.29 2.45
N ASP A 102 11.26 -2.37 3.15
CA ASP A 102 11.47 -3.34 4.23
C ASP A 102 10.48 -3.09 5.38
N GLU A 103 10.22 -1.82 5.73
CA GLU A 103 9.22 -1.43 6.74
C GLU A 103 7.81 -1.82 6.33
N THR A 104 7.41 -1.50 5.10
CA THR A 104 6.07 -1.86 4.57
C THR A 104 5.87 -3.37 4.54
N ARG A 105 6.88 -4.14 4.11
CA ARG A 105 6.86 -5.60 4.12
C ARG A 105 6.74 -6.15 5.52
N PHE A 106 7.42 -5.54 6.47
CA PHE A 106 7.37 -5.95 7.87
C PHE A 106 5.99 -5.73 8.47
N GLU A 107 5.39 -4.55 8.28
CA GLU A 107 4.03 -4.25 8.74
C GLU A 107 3.03 -5.27 8.18
N ARG A 108 3.06 -5.49 6.86
CA ARG A 108 2.16 -6.45 6.22
C ARG A 108 2.40 -7.89 6.69
N ALA A 109 3.66 -8.29 6.88
CA ALA A 109 3.98 -9.61 7.42
C ALA A 109 3.42 -9.80 8.83
N ARG A 110 3.50 -8.77 9.68
CA ARG A 110 2.92 -8.79 11.03
C ARG A 110 1.42 -8.99 10.99
N ASP A 111 0.73 -8.24 10.13
CA ASP A 111 -0.73 -8.36 9.98
C ASP A 111 -1.16 -9.74 9.49
N LEU A 112 -0.48 -10.29 8.48
CA LEU A 112 -0.74 -11.63 7.97
C LEU A 112 -0.46 -12.72 9.02
N LEU A 113 0.64 -12.61 9.75
CA LEU A 113 1.00 -13.56 10.80
C LEU A 113 0.01 -13.52 11.99
N ALA A 114 -0.48 -12.34 12.37
CA ALA A 114 -1.39 -12.17 13.49
C ALA A 114 -2.83 -12.57 13.14
N ARG A 115 -3.28 -12.25 11.91
CA ARG A 115 -4.71 -12.31 11.55
C ARG A 115 -5.08 -13.48 10.64
N THR A 116 -4.11 -14.25 10.13
CA THR A 116 -4.38 -15.32 9.18
C THR A 116 -3.69 -16.62 9.57
N SER A 117 -4.22 -17.74 9.05
CA SER A 117 -3.62 -19.07 9.15
C SER A 117 -2.69 -19.42 7.98
N MET A 118 -2.28 -18.43 7.16
CA MET A 118 -1.39 -18.64 6.01
C MET A 118 -0.10 -19.34 6.43
N THR A 119 0.37 -20.25 5.59
CA THR A 119 1.68 -20.91 5.79
C THR A 119 2.81 -19.90 5.67
N MET A 120 4.01 -20.22 6.20
CA MET A 120 5.17 -19.32 6.06
C MET A 120 5.57 -19.07 4.60
N ALA A 121 5.31 -20.03 3.70
CA ALA A 121 5.55 -19.85 2.27
C ALA A 121 4.57 -18.89 1.65
N GLN A 122 3.28 -18.99 2.00
CA GLN A 122 2.24 -18.06 1.53
C GLN A 122 2.47 -16.63 2.05
N VAL A 123 2.84 -16.47 3.32
CA VAL A 123 3.20 -15.16 3.87
C VAL A 123 4.43 -14.59 3.14
N ALA A 124 5.47 -15.41 2.92
CA ALA A 124 6.67 -14.98 2.19
C ALA A 124 6.32 -14.45 0.79
N ASP A 125 5.53 -15.20 0.02
CA ASP A 125 5.08 -14.77 -1.32
C ASP A 125 4.23 -13.50 -1.26
N ALA A 126 3.28 -13.43 -0.33
CA ALA A 126 2.41 -12.27 -0.13
C ALA A 126 3.16 -10.99 0.24
N VAL A 127 4.36 -11.07 0.82
CA VAL A 127 5.23 -9.92 1.13
C VAL A 127 6.43 -9.81 0.17
N GLY A 128 6.35 -10.44 -1.00
CA GLY A 128 7.28 -10.26 -2.10
C GLY A 128 8.62 -10.99 -1.96
N TYR A 129 8.70 -12.07 -1.18
CA TYR A 129 9.85 -12.96 -1.12
C TYR A 129 9.65 -14.20 -1.99
N SER A 130 10.70 -14.62 -2.68
CA SER A 130 10.69 -15.81 -3.53
C SER A 130 10.66 -17.12 -2.75
N ASP A 131 11.09 -17.08 -1.48
CA ASP A 131 11.14 -18.27 -0.62
C ASP A 131 10.98 -17.94 0.87
N ALA A 132 10.46 -18.91 1.63
CA ALA A 132 10.23 -18.77 3.07
C ALA A 132 11.53 -18.62 3.89
N ARG A 133 12.68 -19.09 3.38
CA ARG A 133 13.96 -19.00 4.09
C ARG A 133 14.49 -17.56 4.05
N ALA A 134 14.41 -16.92 2.89
CA ALA A 134 14.77 -15.51 2.74
C ALA A 134 13.87 -14.63 3.61
N PHE A 135 12.56 -14.88 3.59
CA PHE A 135 11.59 -14.20 4.44
C PHE A 135 11.91 -14.32 5.93
N ARG A 136 12.17 -15.57 6.43
CA ARG A 136 12.51 -15.79 7.85
C ARG A 136 13.74 -14.98 8.28
N ARG A 137 14.78 -14.93 7.44
CA ARG A 137 15.98 -14.12 7.73
C ARG A 137 15.66 -12.64 7.79
N ALA A 138 14.87 -12.14 6.84
CA ALA A 138 14.46 -10.74 6.81
C ALA A 138 13.60 -10.37 8.02
N PHE A 139 12.59 -11.18 8.32
CA PHE A 139 11.68 -10.94 9.45
C PHE A 139 12.44 -10.94 10.80
N LYS A 140 13.37 -11.90 10.99
CA LYS A 140 14.24 -11.93 12.19
C LYS A 140 15.11 -10.68 12.29
N ARG A 141 15.62 -10.19 11.16
CA ARG A 141 16.39 -8.92 11.13
C ARG A 141 15.54 -7.71 11.54
N TRP A 142 14.28 -7.68 11.15
CA TRP A 142 13.37 -6.57 11.45
C TRP A 142 12.82 -6.59 12.87
N SER A 143 12.43 -7.78 13.36
CA SER A 143 11.71 -7.95 14.63
C SER A 143 12.54 -8.52 15.77
N GLY A 144 13.75 -9.03 15.49
CA GLY A 144 14.58 -9.75 16.45
C GLY A 144 14.14 -11.20 16.70
N GLN A 145 12.96 -11.64 16.25
CA GLN A 145 12.40 -12.97 16.50
C GLN A 145 11.97 -13.68 15.20
N LEU A 146 11.75 -14.99 15.29
CA LEU A 146 11.29 -15.76 14.14
C LEU A 146 9.79 -15.50 13.87
N PRO A 147 9.32 -15.56 12.58
CA PRO A 147 7.91 -15.37 12.24
C PRO A 147 6.97 -16.32 12.96
N ALA A 148 7.37 -17.57 13.19
CA ALA A 148 6.58 -18.56 13.93
C ALA A 148 6.40 -18.19 15.40
N GLN A 149 7.44 -17.66 16.04
CA GLN A 149 7.38 -17.16 17.41
C GLN A 149 6.46 -15.93 17.52
N TYR A 150 6.59 -15.01 16.57
CA TYR A 150 5.72 -13.84 16.49
C TYR A 150 4.26 -14.24 16.35
N ARG A 151 3.93 -15.20 15.46
CA ARG A 151 2.57 -15.72 15.30
C ARG A 151 2.02 -16.29 16.60
N ALA A 152 2.78 -17.17 17.24
CA ALA A 152 2.36 -17.79 18.51
C ALA A 152 2.07 -16.73 19.59
N ALA A 153 2.93 -15.73 19.73
CA ALA A 153 2.76 -14.65 20.67
C ALA A 153 1.52 -13.76 20.34
N SER A 154 1.31 -13.45 19.05
CA SER A 154 0.17 -12.62 18.61
C SER A 154 -1.17 -13.33 18.75
N GLN A 155 -1.21 -14.65 18.62
CA GLN A 155 -2.44 -15.45 18.79
C GLN A 155 -2.73 -15.80 20.24
N ALA A 156 -1.76 -15.71 21.13
CA ALA A 156 -1.92 -15.94 22.56
C ALA A 156 -2.50 -14.72 23.31
N LEU A 157 -2.47 -13.51 22.71
CA LEU A 157 -3.14 -12.35 23.27
C LEU A 157 -4.64 -12.38 22.89
N PRO A 158 -5.57 -12.27 23.87
CA PRO A 158 -6.99 -12.15 23.54
C PRO A 158 -7.22 -10.88 22.71
N PRO A 159 -8.22 -10.88 21.80
CA PRO A 159 -8.55 -9.70 21.03
C PRO A 159 -8.90 -8.57 22.00
N VAL A 160 -8.22 -7.43 21.85
CA VAL A 160 -8.60 -6.20 22.53
C VAL A 160 -10.01 -5.87 22.04
N ALA A 161 -11.01 -6.03 22.92
CA ALA A 161 -12.37 -5.60 22.64
C ALA A 161 -12.35 -4.08 22.45
N VAL A 162 -12.74 -3.64 21.25
CA VAL A 162 -13.03 -2.24 20.93
C VAL A 162 -14.47 -1.93 21.30
#